data_772ca567bcebe074fba5750710fb8ae6
#
_entry.id   772ca567bcebe074fba5750710fb8ae6
#
_cell.length_a   1.000
_cell.length_b   1.000
_cell.length_c   1.000
_cell.angle_alpha   90.00
_cell.angle_beta   90.00
_cell.angle_gamma   90.00
#
_symmetry.space_group_name_H-M   'P 1'
#
loop_
_entity.id
_entity.type
_entity.pdbx_description
1 polymer ?
#
loop_
_entity_poly.entity_id
_entity_poly.type
_entity_poly.pdbx_seq_one_letter_code
_entity_poly.pdbx_strand_id
1 'polypeptide(L)'
;MQDEIDIDRIVRERAGKKAKFVPKWLTRLLARIIHQDFINTYLRQGRVGVDFCKGVVEYVGATVDVEGKENLPADGRLCTFVSNHPLGAIDGVTLGWVIGEHYDSKIKYLVNDLLMNLKGLAPLCVPINKIGKNARTFPAVVESTFASDCHVIMFPAGLCSRRQDDGSIRDIPWNKAFVVKSVQHQRDIVPVHFEGQNSNRFYNVARWCKRLHLPNFAMALLPDEMYRCKGKHFVVRFGKPIPWQTFDKTRTPAQWGRWVQDKVYEI
;
A
#
# COMPACT_ATOMS: atom_id res chain seq x y z
N MET A 1 2.42 26.22 -1.80
CA MET A 1 1.31 25.79 -2.67
C MET A 1 0.72 24.56 -2.04
N GLN A 2 -0.50 24.65 -1.51
CA GLN A 2 -1.18 23.53 -0.85
C GLN A 2 -1.42 22.39 -1.84
N ASP A 3 -1.17 21.15 -1.38
CA ASP A 3 -1.35 19.96 -2.19
C ASP A 3 -2.82 19.58 -2.22
N GLU A 4 -3.52 20.05 -3.24
CA GLU A 4 -4.91 19.67 -3.47
C GLU A 4 -5.02 18.75 -4.67
N ILE A 5 -5.86 17.75 -4.54
CA ILE A 5 -6.27 16.91 -5.66
C ILE A 5 -7.37 17.66 -6.41
N ASP A 6 -7.15 17.90 -7.70
CA ASP A 6 -8.14 18.45 -8.62
C ASP A 6 -8.41 17.43 -9.73
N ILE A 7 -9.54 16.76 -9.62
CA ILE A 7 -9.94 15.72 -10.59
C ILE A 7 -10.21 16.30 -11.97
N ASP A 8 -10.76 17.50 -12.07
CA ASP A 8 -10.99 18.10 -13.39
C ASP A 8 -9.67 18.33 -14.10
N ARG A 9 -8.68 18.88 -13.39
CA ARG A 9 -7.33 19.07 -13.92
C ARG A 9 -6.68 17.75 -14.30
N ILE A 10 -6.66 16.74 -13.40
CA ILE A 10 -6.02 15.44 -13.63
C ILE A 10 -6.64 14.73 -14.84
N VAL A 11 -7.97 14.73 -14.95
CA VAL A 11 -8.67 14.09 -16.07
C VAL A 11 -8.35 14.80 -17.38
N ARG A 12 -8.32 16.14 -17.39
CA ARG A 12 -8.02 16.93 -18.59
C ARG A 12 -6.57 16.75 -19.03
N GLU A 13 -5.62 16.76 -18.12
CA GLU A 13 -4.21 16.49 -18.41
C GLU A 13 -4.02 15.10 -19.04
N ARG A 14 -4.68 14.08 -18.47
CA ARG A 14 -4.65 12.71 -19.00
C ARG A 14 -5.36 12.55 -20.33
N ALA A 15 -6.45 13.27 -20.55
CA ALA A 15 -7.18 13.27 -21.82
C ALA A 15 -6.44 14.01 -22.95
N GLY A 16 -5.50 14.89 -22.63
CA GLY A 16 -4.70 15.64 -23.59
C GLY A 16 -5.58 16.35 -24.65
N LYS A 17 -5.34 16.08 -25.93
CA LYS A 17 -6.13 16.69 -27.02
C LYS A 17 -7.64 16.39 -26.96
N LYS A 18 -8.04 15.30 -26.28
CA LYS A 18 -9.44 14.92 -26.07
C LYS A 18 -10.10 15.63 -24.88
N ALA A 19 -9.36 16.42 -24.12
CA ALA A 19 -9.86 17.14 -22.92
C ALA A 19 -11.11 18.00 -23.20
N LYS A 20 -11.20 18.59 -24.40
CA LYS A 20 -12.36 19.40 -24.84
C LYS A 20 -13.67 18.60 -24.90
N PHE A 21 -13.61 17.30 -25.04
CA PHE A 21 -14.79 16.43 -25.08
C PHE A 21 -15.18 15.87 -23.72
N VAL A 22 -14.42 16.15 -22.66
CA VAL A 22 -14.73 15.70 -21.31
C VAL A 22 -15.75 16.66 -20.69
N PRO A 23 -17.00 16.22 -20.46
CA PRO A 23 -18.03 17.08 -19.89
C PRO A 23 -17.71 17.43 -18.43
N LYS A 24 -17.96 18.66 -17.99
CA LYS A 24 -17.75 19.09 -16.61
C LYS A 24 -18.61 18.32 -15.60
N TRP A 25 -19.79 17.83 -15.99
CA TRP A 25 -20.61 17.04 -15.09
C TRP A 25 -19.94 15.69 -14.74
N LEU A 26 -19.20 15.09 -15.69
CA LEU A 26 -18.47 13.85 -15.47
C LEU A 26 -17.33 14.04 -14.47
N THR A 27 -16.53 15.10 -14.62
CA THR A 27 -15.43 15.37 -13.67
C THR A 27 -15.97 15.72 -12.27
N ARG A 28 -17.09 16.45 -12.19
CA ARG A 28 -17.79 16.69 -10.90
C ARG A 28 -18.31 15.41 -10.27
N LEU A 29 -18.87 14.50 -11.07
CA LEU A 29 -19.32 13.20 -10.58
C LEU A 29 -18.14 12.37 -10.04
N LEU A 30 -17.03 12.34 -10.80
CA LEU A 30 -15.80 11.65 -10.35
C LEU A 30 -15.26 12.27 -9.06
N ALA A 31 -15.17 13.61 -8.98
CA ALA A 31 -14.73 14.31 -7.77
C ALA A 31 -15.60 13.94 -6.54
N ARG A 32 -16.91 13.81 -6.74
CA ARG A 32 -17.85 13.38 -5.69
C ARG A 32 -17.62 11.92 -5.30
N ILE A 33 -17.41 11.02 -6.28
CA ILE A 33 -17.17 9.58 -6.02
C ILE A 33 -15.90 9.37 -5.21
N ILE A 34 -14.84 10.14 -5.48
CA ILE A 34 -13.57 10.02 -4.74
C ILE A 34 -13.56 10.84 -3.44
N HIS A 35 -14.64 11.53 -3.10
CA HIS A 35 -14.71 12.43 -1.94
C HIS A 35 -13.60 13.50 -1.94
N GLN A 36 -13.40 14.17 -3.09
CA GLN A 36 -12.31 15.13 -3.29
C GLN A 36 -12.20 16.17 -2.17
N ASP A 37 -13.32 16.75 -1.73
CA ASP A 37 -13.33 17.77 -0.66
C ASP A 37 -12.87 17.19 0.68
N PHE A 38 -13.25 15.95 0.99
CA PHE A 38 -12.80 15.27 2.20
C PHE A 38 -11.30 15.05 2.18
N ILE A 39 -10.75 14.59 1.06
CA ILE A 39 -9.30 14.40 0.90
C ILE A 39 -8.57 15.73 1.00
N ASN A 40 -9.04 16.75 0.27
CA ASN A 40 -8.40 18.07 0.25
C ASN A 40 -8.45 18.76 1.62
N THR A 41 -9.52 18.56 2.40
CA THR A 41 -9.59 19.06 3.77
C THR A 41 -8.48 18.47 4.64
N TYR A 42 -8.17 17.19 4.47
CA TYR A 42 -7.05 16.59 5.16
C TYR A 42 -5.70 17.09 4.64
N LEU A 43 -5.51 17.15 3.32
CA LEU A 43 -4.25 17.59 2.70
C LEU A 43 -3.86 19.02 3.09
N ARG A 44 -4.85 19.90 3.32
CA ARG A 44 -4.62 21.27 3.81
C ARG A 44 -3.97 21.34 5.20
N GLN A 45 -4.00 20.26 5.99
CA GLN A 45 -3.32 20.22 7.29
C GLN A 45 -1.79 20.22 7.14
N GLY A 46 -1.26 19.90 5.96
CA GLY A 46 0.18 19.96 5.68
C GLY A 46 1.05 18.96 6.42
N ARG A 47 0.45 17.90 6.98
CA ARG A 47 1.20 16.83 7.66
C ARG A 47 2.09 16.08 6.69
N VAL A 48 3.23 15.53 7.18
CA VAL A 48 4.26 14.90 6.34
C VAL A 48 4.81 13.64 6.99
N GLY A 49 5.16 12.64 6.20
CA GLY A 49 5.83 11.42 6.66
C GLY A 49 4.95 10.58 7.58
N VAL A 50 5.50 10.15 8.71
CA VAL A 50 4.79 9.33 9.69
C VAL A 50 3.61 10.10 10.31
N ASP A 51 3.76 11.40 10.55
CA ASP A 51 2.67 12.26 11.02
C ASP A 51 1.53 12.36 10.01
N PHE A 52 1.82 12.38 8.70
CA PHE A 52 0.79 12.24 7.67
C PHE A 52 0.01 10.93 7.82
N CYS A 53 0.71 9.82 8.02
CA CYS A 53 0.09 8.51 8.17
C CYS A 53 -0.84 8.45 9.39
N LYS A 54 -0.35 8.90 10.54
CA LYS A 54 -1.12 8.99 11.79
C LYS A 54 -2.35 9.87 11.63
N GLY A 55 -2.13 11.06 11.09
CA GLY A 55 -3.18 12.04 10.90
C GLY A 55 -4.29 11.56 9.97
N VAL A 56 -4.00 10.73 8.95
CA VAL A 56 -5.06 10.11 8.12
C VAL A 56 -5.94 9.20 8.97
N VAL A 57 -5.36 8.34 9.81
CA VAL A 57 -6.11 7.42 10.68
C VAL A 57 -6.99 8.21 11.66
N GLU A 58 -6.43 9.24 12.28
CA GLU A 58 -7.15 10.16 13.18
C GLU A 58 -8.29 10.89 12.44
N TYR A 59 -8.03 11.42 11.25
CA TYR A 59 -9.01 12.18 10.45
C TYR A 59 -10.19 11.33 9.99
N VAL A 60 -9.91 10.07 9.65
CA VAL A 60 -10.96 9.08 9.34
C VAL A 60 -11.71 8.66 10.61
N GLY A 61 -11.15 8.93 11.80
CA GLY A 61 -11.73 8.50 13.08
C GLY A 61 -11.68 6.98 13.26
N ALA A 62 -10.73 6.32 12.60
CA ALA A 62 -10.53 4.89 12.76
C ALA A 62 -9.76 4.58 14.04
N THR A 63 -10.07 3.44 14.66
CA THR A 63 -9.30 2.90 15.78
C THR A 63 -8.53 1.66 15.34
N VAL A 64 -7.36 1.45 15.93
CA VAL A 64 -6.46 0.36 15.54
C VAL A 64 -5.93 -0.33 16.79
N ASP A 65 -6.19 -1.62 16.90
CA ASP A 65 -5.51 -2.50 17.85
C ASP A 65 -4.27 -3.08 17.19
N VAL A 66 -3.16 -3.05 17.92
CA VAL A 66 -1.87 -3.55 17.46
C VAL A 66 -1.45 -4.73 18.34
N GLU A 67 -1.49 -5.92 17.77
CA GLU A 67 -1.09 -7.18 18.41
C GLU A 67 0.31 -7.60 17.95
N GLY A 68 1.06 -8.28 18.81
CA GLY A 68 2.41 -8.76 18.49
C GLY A 68 3.45 -7.66 18.38
N LYS A 69 3.21 -6.47 18.97
CA LYS A 69 4.19 -5.36 18.96
C LYS A 69 5.52 -5.75 19.61
N GLU A 70 5.50 -6.68 20.54
CA GLU A 70 6.68 -7.28 21.17
C GLU A 70 7.57 -8.08 20.20
N ASN A 71 7.03 -8.44 19.04
CA ASN A 71 7.79 -9.11 17.96
C ASN A 71 8.61 -8.13 17.10
N LEU A 72 8.43 -6.81 17.28
CA LEU A 72 9.20 -5.83 16.53
C LEU A 72 10.65 -5.80 17.03
N PRO A 73 11.66 -6.08 16.19
CA PRO A 73 13.06 -6.10 16.63
C PRO A 73 13.52 -4.74 17.15
N ALA A 74 14.05 -4.72 18.37
CA ALA A 74 14.57 -3.51 19.04
C ALA A 74 16.12 -3.42 19.03
N ASP A 75 16.79 -4.39 18.43
CA ASP A 75 18.25 -4.55 18.46
C ASP A 75 18.99 -3.87 17.30
N GLY A 76 18.30 -2.99 16.58
CA GLY A 76 18.87 -2.20 15.47
C GLY A 76 18.99 -2.96 14.14
N ARG A 77 18.60 -4.26 14.09
CA ARG A 77 18.62 -4.97 12.82
C ARG A 77 17.51 -4.47 11.88
N LEU A 78 17.87 -4.32 10.63
CA LEU A 78 16.94 -3.86 9.60
C LEU A 78 16.02 -4.98 9.12
N CYS A 79 14.73 -4.68 8.97
CA CYS A 79 13.72 -5.64 8.59
C CYS A 79 13.00 -5.25 7.30
N THR A 80 12.43 -6.26 6.65
CA THR A 80 11.44 -6.11 5.60
C THR A 80 10.07 -6.52 6.16
N PHE A 81 9.17 -5.56 6.32
CA PHE A 81 7.80 -5.80 6.72
C PHE A 81 6.97 -6.16 5.50
N VAL A 82 6.30 -7.29 5.52
CA VAL A 82 5.46 -7.75 4.42
C VAL A 82 4.04 -7.99 4.89
N SER A 83 3.09 -7.34 4.26
CA SER A 83 1.69 -7.39 4.68
C SER A 83 0.76 -7.80 3.55
N ASN A 84 -0.35 -8.44 3.90
CA ASN A 84 -1.52 -8.46 3.04
C ASN A 84 -2.04 -7.04 2.82
N HIS A 85 -2.84 -6.84 1.77
CA HIS A 85 -3.30 -5.51 1.36
C HIS A 85 -4.83 -5.48 1.19
N PRO A 86 -5.61 -5.67 2.28
CA PRO A 86 -7.05 -5.86 2.17
C PRO A 86 -7.80 -4.61 1.71
N LEU A 87 -7.35 -3.41 2.12
CA LEU A 87 -8.09 -2.17 1.97
C LEU A 87 -7.47 -1.22 0.94
N GLY A 88 -6.16 -1.30 0.68
CA GLY A 88 -5.49 -0.56 -0.38
C GLY A 88 -5.16 0.90 -0.06
N ALA A 89 -5.54 1.41 1.08
CA ALA A 89 -5.23 2.77 1.52
C ALA A 89 -5.01 2.84 3.03
N ILE A 90 -6.05 2.59 3.85
CA ILE A 90 -5.97 2.72 5.31
C ILE A 90 -4.96 1.75 5.93
N ASP A 91 -4.84 0.54 5.41
CA ASP A 91 -3.84 -0.44 5.81
C ASP A 91 -2.41 0.09 5.58
N GLY A 92 -2.15 0.70 4.42
CA GLY A 92 -0.85 1.29 4.12
C GLY A 92 -0.48 2.42 5.09
N VAL A 93 -1.37 3.38 5.31
CA VAL A 93 -1.06 4.51 6.22
C VAL A 93 -1.01 4.05 7.68
N THR A 94 -1.80 3.07 8.08
CA THR A 94 -1.73 2.51 9.45
C THR A 94 -0.37 1.86 9.70
N LEU A 95 0.14 1.05 8.77
CA LEU A 95 1.49 0.48 8.91
C LEU A 95 2.56 1.56 8.92
N GLY A 96 2.43 2.62 8.12
CA GLY A 96 3.33 3.76 8.14
C GLY A 96 3.37 4.49 9.46
N TRP A 97 2.23 4.63 10.09
CA TRP A 97 2.15 5.19 11.43
C TRP A 97 2.79 4.25 12.45
N VAL A 98 2.28 3.02 12.58
CA VAL A 98 2.68 2.09 13.67
C VAL A 98 4.15 1.74 13.60
N ILE A 99 4.66 1.35 12.42
CA ILE A 99 6.06 0.98 12.22
C ILE A 99 6.94 2.24 12.26
N GLY A 100 6.47 3.35 11.67
CA GLY A 100 7.21 4.60 11.64
C GLY A 100 7.42 5.23 13.02
N GLU A 101 6.41 5.19 13.89
CA GLU A 101 6.59 5.63 15.30
C GLU A 101 7.56 4.73 16.06
N HIS A 102 7.51 3.41 15.82
CA HIS A 102 8.39 2.46 16.52
C HIS A 102 9.87 2.61 16.13
N TYR A 103 10.16 3.00 14.88
CA TYR A 103 11.51 3.10 14.33
C TYR A 103 11.92 4.53 13.97
N ASP A 104 11.46 5.54 14.68
CA ASP A 104 11.85 6.95 14.52
C ASP A 104 11.81 7.43 13.07
N SER A 105 10.75 7.07 12.36
CA SER A 105 10.52 7.38 10.93
C SER A 105 11.52 6.74 9.94
N LYS A 106 12.37 5.81 10.38
CA LYS A 106 13.31 5.08 9.52
C LYS A 106 12.62 3.98 8.72
N ILE A 107 11.65 4.36 7.92
CA ILE A 107 10.87 3.45 7.07
C ILE A 107 10.82 3.94 5.63
N LYS A 108 10.72 3.00 4.69
CA LYS A 108 10.47 3.26 3.27
C LYS A 108 9.45 2.29 2.72
N TYR A 109 8.59 2.79 1.84
CA TYR A 109 7.64 2.01 1.08
C TYR A 109 8.07 1.87 -0.37
N LEU A 110 7.98 0.68 -0.92
CA LEU A 110 8.01 0.48 -2.37
C LEU A 110 6.58 0.57 -2.90
N VAL A 111 6.26 1.66 -3.59
CA VAL A 111 4.88 2.01 -3.98
C VAL A 111 4.74 2.31 -5.47
N ASN A 112 3.50 2.25 -5.96
CA ASN A 112 3.17 2.77 -7.28
C ASN A 112 3.39 4.30 -7.31
N ASP A 113 3.87 4.83 -8.44
CA ASP A 113 4.16 6.25 -8.66
C ASP A 113 2.95 7.18 -8.44
N LEU A 114 1.74 6.68 -8.56
CA LEU A 114 0.54 7.47 -8.27
C LEU A 114 0.53 8.06 -6.85
N LEU A 115 1.11 7.35 -5.88
CA LEU A 115 1.20 7.83 -4.50
C LEU A 115 2.18 8.99 -4.31
N MET A 116 3.09 9.21 -5.27
CA MET A 116 3.98 10.37 -5.26
C MET A 116 3.25 11.71 -5.43
N ASN A 117 2.01 11.68 -5.90
CA ASN A 117 1.15 12.86 -5.94
C ASN A 117 0.66 13.30 -4.55
N LEU A 118 0.76 12.44 -3.53
CA LEU A 118 0.50 12.77 -2.14
C LEU A 118 1.81 13.22 -1.48
N LYS A 119 2.12 14.52 -1.58
CA LYS A 119 3.40 15.06 -1.11
C LYS A 119 3.65 14.79 0.38
N GLY A 120 2.60 14.79 1.20
CA GLY A 120 2.72 14.43 2.61
C GLY A 120 3.25 13.01 2.83
N LEU A 121 2.94 12.07 1.94
CA LEU A 121 3.41 10.68 2.01
C LEU A 121 4.75 10.47 1.28
N ALA A 122 5.10 11.37 0.35
CA ALA A 122 6.26 11.23 -0.53
C ALA A 122 7.60 10.95 0.19
N PRO A 123 7.91 11.54 1.38
CA PRO A 123 9.16 11.23 2.08
C PRO A 123 9.34 9.78 2.49
N LEU A 124 8.24 9.03 2.65
CA LEU A 124 8.27 7.60 2.97
C LEU A 124 8.24 6.72 1.74
N CYS A 125 7.86 7.26 0.57
CA CYS A 125 7.59 6.50 -0.63
C CYS A 125 8.78 6.44 -1.57
N VAL A 126 9.03 5.26 -2.11
CA VAL A 126 9.99 5.00 -3.18
C VAL A 126 9.19 4.48 -4.38
N PRO A 127 9.09 5.26 -5.47
CA PRO A 127 8.27 4.90 -6.61
C PRO A 127 8.86 3.73 -7.38
N ILE A 128 8.03 2.72 -7.63
CA ILE A 128 8.38 1.57 -8.46
C ILE A 128 7.55 1.57 -9.73
N ASN A 129 8.18 1.96 -10.85
CA ASN A 129 7.56 1.92 -12.17
C ASN A 129 8.07 0.75 -12.98
N LYS A 130 7.17 -0.18 -13.28
CA LYS A 130 7.46 -1.32 -14.17
C LYS A 130 7.29 -0.97 -15.66
N ILE A 131 6.74 0.21 -15.98
CA ILE A 131 6.38 0.61 -17.35
C ILE A 131 6.85 2.06 -17.58
N GLY A 132 7.38 2.34 -18.79
CA GLY A 132 7.80 3.67 -19.19
C GLY A 132 9.29 3.96 -19.07
N LYS A 133 9.68 5.24 -19.22
CA LYS A 133 11.11 5.66 -19.24
C LYS A 133 11.88 5.29 -17.95
N ASN A 134 11.18 5.21 -16.83
CA ASN A 134 11.77 4.90 -15.51
C ASN A 134 11.92 3.40 -15.23
N ALA A 135 11.45 2.52 -16.12
CA ALA A 135 11.57 1.06 -15.93
C ALA A 135 13.06 0.59 -15.87
N ARG A 136 13.97 1.33 -16.51
CA ARG A 136 15.42 1.01 -16.50
C ARG A 136 16.08 1.32 -15.16
N THR A 137 15.58 2.31 -14.43
CA THR A 137 16.14 2.71 -13.12
C THR A 137 15.52 1.95 -11.95
N PHE A 138 14.42 1.25 -12.19
CA PHE A 138 13.69 0.49 -11.17
C PHE A 138 14.57 -0.47 -10.36
N PRO A 139 15.43 -1.33 -10.96
CA PRO A 139 16.28 -2.23 -10.19
C PRO A 139 17.24 -1.50 -9.25
N ALA A 140 17.83 -0.40 -9.71
CA ALA A 140 18.76 0.40 -8.92
C ALA A 140 18.08 1.11 -7.74
N VAL A 141 16.87 1.61 -7.96
CA VAL A 141 16.05 2.25 -6.90
C VAL A 141 15.64 1.24 -5.81
N VAL A 142 15.22 0.04 -6.20
CA VAL A 142 14.95 -1.04 -5.24
C VAL A 142 16.20 -1.42 -4.49
N GLU A 143 17.33 -1.58 -5.20
CA GLU A 143 18.62 -1.92 -4.61
C GLU A 143 19.04 -0.90 -3.56
N SER A 144 19.03 0.39 -3.89
CA SER A 144 19.40 1.46 -2.95
C SER A 144 18.45 1.53 -1.74
N THR A 145 17.18 1.21 -1.93
CA THR A 145 16.20 1.17 -0.81
C THR A 145 16.53 0.05 0.17
N PHE A 146 16.85 -1.14 -0.32
CA PHE A 146 17.22 -2.25 0.54
C PHE A 146 18.62 -2.10 1.14
N ALA A 147 19.52 -1.33 0.50
CA ALA A 147 20.83 -0.99 1.03
C ALA A 147 20.81 0.17 2.04
N SER A 148 19.68 0.87 2.21
CA SER A 148 19.56 2.00 3.14
C SER A 148 19.48 1.54 4.60
N ASP A 149 19.58 2.51 5.52
CA ASP A 149 19.39 2.33 6.97
C ASP A 149 17.91 2.38 7.42
N CYS A 150 16.98 2.28 6.47
CA CYS A 150 15.54 2.26 6.75
C CYS A 150 14.96 0.86 6.69
N HIS A 151 13.95 0.58 7.50
CA HIS A 151 13.10 -0.60 7.33
C HIS A 151 12.28 -0.47 6.03
N VAL A 152 12.02 -1.60 5.37
CA VAL A 152 11.27 -1.60 4.11
C VAL A 152 9.88 -2.19 4.35
N ILE A 153 8.85 -1.47 3.97
CA ILE A 153 7.46 -1.96 4.04
C ILE A 153 6.98 -2.29 2.63
N MET A 154 6.43 -3.48 2.47
CA MET A 154 5.98 -3.98 1.17
C MET A 154 4.63 -4.66 1.26
N PHE A 155 3.86 -4.49 0.18
CA PHE A 155 2.67 -5.28 -0.12
C PHE A 155 2.96 -6.14 -1.34
N PRO A 156 3.46 -7.39 -1.13
CA PRO A 156 4.05 -8.16 -2.23
C PRO A 156 3.07 -8.60 -3.31
N ALA A 157 1.76 -8.57 -3.04
CA ALA A 157 0.72 -8.78 -4.03
C ALA A 157 0.72 -7.68 -5.11
N GLY A 158 1.14 -6.44 -4.76
CA GLY A 158 1.14 -5.28 -5.63
C GLY A 158 -0.26 -4.76 -6.00
N LEU A 159 -1.29 -5.37 -5.46
CA LEU A 159 -2.71 -5.01 -5.59
C LEU A 159 -3.42 -5.31 -4.28
N CYS A 160 -4.55 -4.62 -4.02
CA CYS A 160 -5.41 -4.96 -2.91
C CYS A 160 -5.94 -6.39 -3.04
N SER A 161 -6.27 -7.01 -1.91
CA SER A 161 -6.88 -8.35 -1.85
C SER A 161 -8.09 -8.49 -2.79
N ARG A 162 -8.33 -9.68 -3.25
CA ARG A 162 -9.39 -10.00 -4.21
C ARG A 162 -10.28 -11.10 -3.67
N ARG A 163 -11.56 -11.08 -4.10
CA ARG A 163 -12.45 -12.20 -3.83
C ARG A 163 -12.02 -13.39 -4.66
N GLN A 164 -11.73 -14.50 -3.99
CA GLN A 164 -11.37 -15.77 -4.58
C GLN A 164 -12.64 -16.50 -5.05
N ASP A 165 -12.46 -17.62 -5.73
CA ASP A 165 -13.60 -18.41 -6.28
C ASP A 165 -14.41 -19.10 -5.16
N ASP A 166 -13.77 -19.39 -4.02
CA ASP A 166 -14.41 -19.91 -2.79
C ASP A 166 -15.15 -18.82 -1.99
N GLY A 167 -15.11 -17.57 -2.44
CA GLY A 167 -15.72 -16.42 -1.77
C GLY A 167 -14.84 -15.72 -0.74
N SER A 168 -13.72 -16.30 -0.34
CA SER A 168 -12.77 -15.70 0.59
C SER A 168 -12.14 -14.42 0.01
N ILE A 169 -11.71 -13.52 0.88
CA ILE A 169 -10.96 -12.32 0.49
C ILE A 169 -9.48 -12.54 0.84
N ARG A 170 -8.67 -12.62 -0.18
CA ARG A 170 -7.24 -12.87 -0.02
C ARG A 170 -6.44 -12.16 -1.12
N ASP A 171 -5.16 -11.90 -0.84
CA ASP A 171 -4.23 -11.40 -1.84
C ASP A 171 -4.03 -12.42 -2.98
N ILE A 172 -3.76 -11.90 -4.16
CA ILE A 172 -3.22 -12.73 -5.25
C ILE A 172 -1.83 -13.25 -4.84
N PRO A 173 -1.30 -14.29 -5.50
CA PRO A 173 0.01 -14.84 -5.16
C PRO A 173 1.08 -13.76 -5.10
N TRP A 174 1.85 -13.75 -4.01
CA TRP A 174 2.89 -12.77 -3.76
C TRP A 174 4.08 -12.96 -4.69
N ASN A 175 4.65 -11.85 -5.16
CA ASN A 175 5.89 -11.89 -5.92
C ASN A 175 7.08 -12.19 -5.00
N LYS A 176 8.14 -12.76 -5.59
CA LYS A 176 9.33 -13.21 -4.87
C LYS A 176 10.34 -12.12 -4.52
N ALA A 177 10.13 -10.88 -4.97
CA ALA A 177 11.15 -9.84 -4.90
C ALA A 177 11.56 -9.52 -3.45
N PHE A 178 10.60 -9.51 -2.52
CA PHE A 178 10.87 -9.25 -1.11
C PHE A 178 11.79 -10.32 -0.49
N VAL A 179 11.59 -11.61 -0.81
CA VAL A 179 12.46 -12.69 -0.33
C VAL A 179 13.89 -12.52 -0.86
N VAL A 180 14.00 -12.34 -2.19
CA VAL A 180 15.32 -12.20 -2.84
C VAL A 180 16.09 -11.02 -2.26
N LYS A 181 15.44 -9.88 -2.09
CA LYS A 181 16.09 -8.67 -1.59
C LYS A 181 16.39 -8.75 -0.09
N SER A 182 15.51 -9.34 0.70
CA SER A 182 15.77 -9.53 2.13
C SER A 182 16.98 -10.43 2.37
N VAL A 183 17.10 -11.53 1.63
CA VAL A 183 18.29 -12.40 1.70
C VAL A 183 19.56 -11.66 1.24
N GLN A 184 19.48 -10.95 0.11
CA GLN A 184 20.62 -10.20 -0.45
C GLN A 184 21.17 -9.14 0.52
N HIS A 185 20.29 -8.47 1.27
CA HIS A 185 20.62 -7.40 2.21
C HIS A 185 20.56 -7.83 3.68
N GLN A 186 20.50 -9.14 3.96
CA GLN A 186 20.50 -9.71 5.32
C GLN A 186 19.44 -9.09 6.24
N ARG A 187 18.21 -8.90 5.70
CA ARG A 187 17.08 -8.35 6.43
C ARG A 187 16.12 -9.46 6.83
N ASP A 188 15.78 -9.52 8.11
CA ASP A 188 14.74 -10.42 8.57
C ASP A 188 13.38 -9.99 7.99
N ILE A 189 12.51 -10.93 7.72
CA ILE A 189 11.16 -10.66 7.23
C ILE A 189 10.19 -10.70 8.40
N VAL A 190 9.48 -9.59 8.63
CA VAL A 190 8.40 -9.51 9.62
C VAL A 190 7.06 -9.65 8.88
N PRO A 191 6.34 -10.77 9.08
CA PRO A 191 5.02 -10.94 8.53
C PRO A 191 4.02 -10.08 9.29
N VAL A 192 3.15 -9.39 8.57
CA VAL A 192 2.13 -8.51 9.13
C VAL A 192 0.78 -8.87 8.54
N HIS A 193 -0.22 -9.08 9.39
CA HIS A 193 -1.59 -9.26 8.97
C HIS A 193 -2.43 -8.03 9.32
N PHE A 194 -3.10 -7.48 8.34
CA PHE A 194 -4.08 -6.43 8.53
C PHE A 194 -5.49 -7.02 8.34
N GLU A 195 -6.34 -6.90 9.36
CA GLU A 195 -7.73 -7.32 9.25
C GLU A 195 -8.57 -6.26 8.54
N GLY A 196 -9.41 -6.70 7.63
CA GLY A 196 -10.34 -5.82 6.95
C GLY A 196 -10.71 -6.30 5.56
N GLN A 197 -11.71 -5.65 5.01
CA GLN A 197 -12.13 -5.88 3.63
C GLN A 197 -12.82 -4.66 3.05
N ASN A 198 -12.67 -4.47 1.76
CA ASN A 198 -13.39 -3.47 0.99
C ASN A 198 -14.87 -3.87 0.79
N SER A 199 -15.65 -2.96 0.25
CA SER A 199 -17.06 -3.22 -0.03
C SER A 199 -17.26 -4.28 -1.12
N ASN A 200 -18.44 -4.91 -1.13
CA ASN A 200 -18.84 -5.79 -2.23
C ASN A 200 -18.79 -5.10 -3.59
N ARG A 201 -19.08 -3.79 -3.63
CA ARG A 201 -18.96 -2.97 -4.84
C ARG A 201 -17.55 -2.99 -5.40
N PHE A 202 -16.53 -2.79 -4.56
CA PHE A 202 -15.13 -2.85 -4.95
C PHE A 202 -14.77 -4.20 -5.60
N TYR A 203 -15.12 -5.30 -4.93
CA TYR A 203 -14.81 -6.65 -5.42
C TYR A 203 -15.58 -7.00 -6.70
N ASN A 204 -16.82 -6.56 -6.80
CA ASN A 204 -17.62 -6.79 -8.01
C ASN A 204 -17.02 -6.06 -9.21
N VAL A 205 -16.68 -4.76 -9.05
CA VAL A 205 -16.01 -3.99 -10.12
C VAL A 205 -14.68 -4.63 -10.50
N ALA A 206 -13.87 -5.05 -9.52
CA ALA A 206 -12.60 -5.73 -9.79
C ALA A 206 -12.78 -7.04 -10.58
N ARG A 207 -13.79 -7.84 -10.21
CA ARG A 207 -14.14 -9.10 -10.91
C ARG A 207 -14.60 -8.82 -12.35
N TRP A 208 -15.45 -7.81 -12.55
CA TRP A 208 -15.90 -7.43 -13.89
C TRP A 208 -14.77 -6.93 -14.77
N CYS A 209 -13.88 -6.08 -14.23
CA CYS A 209 -12.70 -5.65 -14.97
C CYS A 209 -11.84 -6.84 -15.41
N LYS A 210 -11.60 -7.81 -14.50
CA LYS A 210 -10.85 -9.03 -14.83
C LYS A 210 -11.54 -9.86 -15.92
N ARG A 211 -12.86 -10.08 -15.79
CA ARG A 211 -13.63 -10.92 -16.74
C ARG A 211 -13.71 -10.31 -18.13
N LEU A 212 -13.80 -8.99 -18.21
CA LEU A 212 -13.92 -8.24 -19.47
C LEU A 212 -12.56 -7.75 -20.00
N HIS A 213 -11.45 -8.17 -19.39
CA HIS A 213 -10.08 -7.73 -19.75
C HIS A 213 -9.93 -6.20 -19.77
N LEU A 214 -10.67 -5.50 -18.91
CA LEU A 214 -10.62 -4.05 -18.78
C LEU A 214 -9.48 -3.62 -17.81
N PRO A 215 -9.01 -2.37 -17.91
CA PRO A 215 -8.13 -1.79 -16.89
C PRO A 215 -8.75 -1.91 -15.49
N ASN A 216 -7.90 -2.00 -14.46
CA ASN A 216 -8.36 -2.17 -13.08
C ASN A 216 -9.05 -0.90 -12.53
N PHE A 217 -10.26 -0.61 -12.99
CA PHE A 217 -11.05 0.54 -12.55
C PHE A 217 -11.44 0.49 -11.07
N ALA A 218 -11.35 -0.69 -10.42
CA ALA A 218 -11.58 -0.78 -8.98
C ALA A 218 -10.62 0.10 -8.17
N MET A 219 -9.40 0.37 -8.69
CA MET A 219 -8.45 1.27 -8.05
C MET A 219 -9.01 2.70 -7.87
N ALA A 220 -9.88 3.15 -8.79
CA ALA A 220 -10.52 4.46 -8.67
C ALA A 220 -11.56 4.52 -7.54
N LEU A 221 -11.95 3.37 -6.97
CA LEU A 221 -12.87 3.30 -5.82
C LEU A 221 -12.13 3.36 -4.47
N LEU A 222 -10.80 3.23 -4.43
CA LEU A 222 -10.05 3.22 -3.17
C LEU A 222 -10.26 4.48 -2.31
N PRO A 223 -10.39 5.70 -2.87
CA PRO A 223 -10.74 6.86 -2.07
C PRO A 223 -12.14 6.75 -1.42
N ASP A 224 -13.12 6.19 -2.13
CA ASP A 224 -14.46 5.91 -1.56
C ASP A 224 -14.39 4.84 -0.47
N GLU A 225 -13.61 3.77 -0.69
CA GLU A 225 -13.39 2.73 0.33
C GLU A 225 -12.71 3.31 1.58
N MET A 226 -11.74 4.21 1.42
CA MET A 226 -11.11 4.90 2.53
C MET A 226 -12.11 5.79 3.29
N TYR A 227 -12.97 6.54 2.57
CA TYR A 227 -14.04 7.31 3.20
C TYR A 227 -15.00 6.42 4.00
N ARG A 228 -15.27 5.20 3.53
CA ARG A 228 -16.09 4.19 4.22
C ARG A 228 -15.43 3.58 5.46
N CYS A 229 -14.14 3.83 5.67
CA CYS A 229 -13.43 3.44 6.88
C CYS A 229 -13.71 4.35 8.09
N LYS A 230 -14.48 5.42 7.92
CA LYS A 230 -14.84 6.33 9.01
C LYS A 230 -15.43 5.61 10.21
N GLY A 231 -14.82 5.84 11.38
CA GLY A 231 -15.24 5.27 12.64
C GLY A 231 -15.12 3.75 12.75
N LYS A 232 -14.44 3.09 11.81
CA LYS A 232 -14.22 1.65 11.88
C LYS A 232 -13.05 1.32 12.81
N HIS A 233 -13.11 0.09 13.30
CA HIS A 233 -12.06 -0.53 14.09
C HIS A 233 -11.29 -1.52 13.22
N PHE A 234 -9.95 -1.54 13.37
CA PHE A 234 -9.06 -2.44 12.65
C PHE A 234 -8.11 -3.13 13.61
N VAL A 235 -7.61 -4.29 13.22
CA VAL A 235 -6.58 -5.03 13.95
C VAL A 235 -5.38 -5.23 13.03
N VAL A 236 -4.20 -4.95 13.56
CA VAL A 236 -2.91 -5.22 12.91
C VAL A 236 -2.14 -6.21 13.76
N ARG A 237 -1.70 -7.33 13.17
CA ARG A 237 -0.90 -8.34 13.87
C ARG A 237 0.49 -8.42 13.29
N PHE A 238 1.50 -8.32 14.15
CA PHE A 238 2.90 -8.54 13.81
C PHE A 238 3.31 -9.96 14.24
N GLY A 239 3.66 -10.78 13.25
CA GLY A 239 4.21 -12.10 13.51
C GLY A 239 5.68 -12.04 13.92
N LYS A 240 6.21 -13.18 14.39
CA LYS A 240 7.63 -13.27 14.74
C LYS A 240 8.50 -13.05 13.52
N PRO A 241 9.61 -12.30 13.64
CA PRO A 241 10.58 -12.11 12.57
C PRO A 241 11.10 -13.46 12.07
N ILE A 242 11.12 -13.61 10.76
CA ILE A 242 11.68 -14.77 10.08
C ILE A 242 13.12 -14.41 9.70
N PRO A 243 14.15 -15.06 10.29
CA PRO A 243 15.54 -14.79 9.97
C PRO A 243 15.80 -14.96 8.46
N TRP A 244 16.56 -14.06 7.86
CA TRP A 244 16.86 -14.12 6.43
C TRP A 244 17.57 -15.42 6.04
N GLN A 245 18.32 -16.06 6.94
CA GLN A 245 19.00 -17.34 6.74
C GLN A 245 18.02 -18.51 6.54
N THR A 246 16.76 -18.35 6.95
CA THR A 246 15.69 -19.35 6.72
C THR A 246 15.45 -19.61 5.24
N PHE A 247 15.70 -18.60 4.39
CA PHE A 247 15.41 -18.65 2.96
C PHE A 247 16.57 -19.26 2.17
N ASP A 248 16.76 -20.55 2.34
CA ASP A 248 17.82 -21.34 1.73
C ASP A 248 17.43 -21.89 0.33
N LYS A 249 18.25 -22.84 -0.17
CA LYS A 249 18.05 -23.46 -1.48
C LYS A 249 17.04 -24.61 -1.51
N THR A 250 16.43 -24.96 -0.36
CA THR A 250 15.43 -26.05 -0.28
C THR A 250 14.14 -25.70 -1.00
N ARG A 251 13.88 -24.41 -1.20
CA ARG A 251 12.73 -23.87 -1.96
C ARG A 251 13.18 -22.79 -2.92
N THR A 252 12.47 -22.67 -4.01
CA THR A 252 12.65 -21.51 -4.91
C THR A 252 12.17 -20.22 -4.22
N PRO A 253 12.68 -19.04 -4.60
CA PRO A 253 12.19 -17.78 -4.05
C PRO A 253 10.68 -17.57 -4.18
N ALA A 254 10.06 -18.13 -5.24
CA ALA A 254 8.61 -18.06 -5.41
C ALA A 254 7.86 -18.95 -4.42
N GLN A 255 8.38 -20.14 -4.10
CA GLN A 255 7.82 -21.02 -3.08
C GLN A 255 7.99 -20.42 -1.68
N TRP A 256 9.13 -19.79 -1.40
CA TRP A 256 9.33 -19.03 -0.16
C TRP A 256 8.34 -17.86 -0.05
N GLY A 257 8.11 -17.14 -1.15
CA GLY A 257 7.13 -16.05 -1.16
C GLY A 257 5.71 -16.51 -0.82
N ARG A 258 5.28 -17.67 -1.32
CA ARG A 258 4.00 -18.28 -0.95
C ARG A 258 3.96 -18.72 0.51
N TRP A 259 5.03 -19.36 0.99
CA TRP A 259 5.13 -19.78 2.37
C TRP A 259 5.02 -18.59 3.35
N VAL A 260 5.68 -17.46 3.06
CA VAL A 260 5.55 -16.25 3.89
C VAL A 260 4.13 -15.69 3.78
N GLN A 261 3.52 -15.70 2.58
CA GLN A 261 2.13 -15.30 2.42
C GLN A 261 1.20 -16.12 3.30
N ASP A 262 1.39 -17.45 3.34
CA ASP A 262 0.58 -18.33 4.21
C ASP A 262 0.80 -17.98 5.70
N LYS A 263 2.04 -17.75 6.13
CA LYS A 263 2.35 -17.29 7.49
C LYS A 263 1.65 -16.00 7.88
N VAL A 264 1.49 -15.06 6.97
CA VAL A 264 0.73 -13.81 7.22
C VAL A 264 -0.75 -14.09 7.45
N TYR A 265 -1.32 -15.10 6.82
CA TYR A 265 -2.74 -15.45 7.02
C TYR A 265 -2.98 -16.46 8.17
N GLU A 266 -1.91 -16.94 8.82
CA GLU A 266 -1.98 -17.79 10.02
C GLU A 266 -1.96 -16.99 11.34
N ILE A 267 -1.64 -15.70 11.31
CA ILE A 267 -1.51 -14.80 12.49
C ILE A 267 -2.71 -13.88 12.70
#